data_49b7173e67c91b65522c27d524cbc9e7
#
_entry.id   49b7173e67c91b65522c27d524cbc9e7
#
_cell.length_a   1.000
_cell.length_b   1.000
_cell.length_c   1.000
_cell.angle_alpha   90.00
_cell.angle_beta   90.00
_cell.angle_gamma   90.00
#
_symmetry.space_group_name_H-M   'P 1'
#
loop_
_entity.id
_entity.type
_entity.pdbx_description
1 polymer ?
#
loop_
_entity_poly.entity_id
_entity_poly.type
_entity_poly.pdbx_seq_one_letter_code
_entity_poly.pdbx_strand_id
1 'polypeptide(L)'
;MATIRHKIALTLLLAICSAASAWADTYFVFKGTIGDYPIVMGFWATLTCATGGYYYVSQGKNKKIKLEGQMDLDCEEDNVWHFDEEINGKWNGMFRLKWDRSTDAYRNKYVEGMYVNAKGKRYPVRLTRVDMIANPDHI
;
A
#
# COMPACT_ATOMS: atom_id res chain seq x y z
N MET A 1 20.73 10.20 14.25
CA MET A 1 20.77 11.20 13.18
C MET A 1 20.08 10.77 11.91
N ALA A 2 20.25 9.52 11.43
CA ALA A 2 19.51 8.97 10.30
C ALA A 2 17.97 9.01 10.50
N THR A 3 17.50 8.84 11.72
CA THR A 3 16.07 8.86 12.10
C THR A 3 15.40 10.23 11.91
N ILE A 4 16.13 11.33 12.09
CA ILE A 4 15.60 12.70 11.94
C ILE A 4 15.40 13.03 10.45
N ARG A 5 16.37 12.67 9.61
CA ARG A 5 16.27 12.86 8.16
C ARG A 5 15.12 12.06 7.57
N HIS A 6 14.90 10.86 8.08
CA HIS A 6 13.79 10.00 7.64
C HIS A 6 12.43 10.61 7.97
N LYS A 7 12.27 11.19 9.16
CA LYS A 7 11.02 11.85 9.57
C LYS A 7 10.71 13.10 8.74
N ILE A 8 11.72 13.89 8.41
CA ILE A 8 11.55 15.09 7.57
C ILE A 8 11.16 14.72 6.15
N ALA A 9 11.81 13.72 5.55
CA ALA A 9 11.49 13.23 4.22
C ALA A 9 10.06 12.67 4.15
N LEU A 10 9.65 11.92 5.17
CA LEU A 10 8.31 11.35 5.26
C LEU A 10 7.24 12.44 5.38
N THR A 11 7.49 13.47 6.17
CA THR A 11 6.56 14.60 6.34
C THR A 11 6.37 15.38 5.03
N LEU A 12 7.45 15.65 4.29
CA LEU A 12 7.39 16.29 2.98
C LEU A 12 6.61 15.43 1.97
N LEU A 13 6.85 14.14 1.96
CA LEU A 13 6.16 13.21 1.08
C LEU A 13 4.66 13.17 1.38
N LEU A 14 4.26 13.13 2.65
CA LEU A 14 2.86 13.17 3.05
C LEU A 14 2.17 14.48 2.62
N ALA A 15 2.85 15.61 2.70
CA ALA A 15 2.32 16.88 2.23
C ALA A 15 2.07 16.88 0.71
N ILE A 16 3.00 16.32 -0.06
CA ILE A 16 2.87 16.17 -1.52
C ILE A 16 1.73 15.20 -1.84
N CYS A 17 1.61 14.09 -1.13
CA CYS A 17 0.54 13.12 -1.30
C CYS A 17 -0.84 13.73 -1.04
N SER A 18 -0.97 14.53 0.01
CA SER A 18 -2.23 15.19 0.34
C SER A 18 -2.66 16.18 -0.74
N ALA A 19 -1.72 16.92 -1.33
CA ALA A 19 -2.00 17.83 -2.44
C ALA A 19 -2.39 17.07 -3.72
N ALA A 20 -1.73 15.95 -4.00
CA ALA A 20 -2.00 15.13 -5.18
C ALA A 20 -3.35 14.41 -5.08
N SER A 21 -3.76 13.96 -3.89
CA SER A 21 -5.00 13.21 -3.68
C SER A 21 -6.25 14.03 -3.99
N ALA A 22 -6.18 15.37 -3.96
CA ALA A 22 -7.27 16.23 -4.34
C ALA A 22 -7.64 16.13 -5.84
N TRP A 23 -6.77 15.57 -6.67
CA TRP A 23 -6.91 15.58 -8.13
C TRP A 23 -7.29 14.25 -8.76
N ALA A 24 -6.93 13.12 -8.13
CA ALA A 24 -7.06 11.82 -8.78
C ALA A 24 -7.18 10.67 -7.76
N ASP A 25 -8.20 10.74 -6.92
CA ASP A 25 -8.42 9.69 -5.94
C ASP A 25 -9.07 8.47 -6.58
N THR A 26 -8.40 7.35 -6.48
CA THR A 26 -8.97 6.06 -6.79
C THR A 26 -8.77 5.13 -5.60
N TYR A 27 -9.84 4.49 -5.18
CA TYR A 27 -9.78 3.50 -4.11
C TYR A 27 -9.77 2.10 -4.72
N PHE A 28 -8.73 1.35 -4.40
CA PHE A 28 -8.57 -0.03 -4.83
C PHE A 28 -8.87 -0.99 -3.69
N VAL A 29 -9.57 -2.06 -3.99
CA VAL A 29 -9.80 -3.15 -3.04
C VAL A 29 -9.24 -4.44 -3.63
N PHE A 30 -8.35 -5.06 -2.87
CA PHE A 30 -7.73 -6.33 -3.22
C PHE A 30 -8.08 -7.39 -2.18
N LYS A 31 -8.23 -8.61 -2.64
CA LYS A 31 -8.31 -9.79 -1.80
C LYS A 31 -7.19 -10.75 -2.17
N GLY A 32 -6.63 -11.40 -1.19
CA GLY A 32 -5.56 -12.36 -1.43
C GLY A 32 -4.98 -12.92 -0.15
N THR A 33 -3.67 -13.14 -0.16
CA THR A 33 -2.99 -13.80 0.96
C THR A 33 -1.63 -13.17 1.26
N ILE A 34 -1.27 -13.19 2.54
CA ILE A 34 0.10 -13.07 3.02
C ILE A 34 0.50 -14.47 3.48
N GLY A 35 1.44 -15.09 2.76
CA GLY A 35 1.71 -16.52 2.99
C GLY A 35 0.42 -17.33 2.80
N ASP A 36 -0.02 -18.03 3.84
CA ASP A 36 -1.25 -18.80 3.84
C ASP A 36 -2.44 -18.05 4.47
N TYR A 37 -2.25 -16.81 4.89
CA TYR A 37 -3.26 -16.05 5.62
C TYR A 37 -4.08 -15.15 4.69
N PRO A 38 -5.40 -15.39 4.55
CA PRO A 38 -6.26 -14.52 3.75
C PRO A 38 -6.35 -13.10 4.32
N ILE A 39 -6.26 -12.13 3.42
CA ILE A 39 -6.38 -10.71 3.75
C ILE A 39 -7.31 -9.99 2.79
N VAL A 40 -7.80 -8.84 3.25
CA VAL A 40 -8.43 -7.83 2.40
C VAL A 40 -7.66 -6.53 2.58
N MET A 41 -7.24 -5.92 1.48
CA MET A 41 -6.48 -4.69 1.46
C MET A 41 -7.22 -3.63 0.67
N GLY A 42 -7.35 -2.43 1.22
CA GLY A 42 -7.93 -1.31 0.53
C GLY A 42 -7.07 -0.07 0.67
N PHE A 43 -6.88 0.67 -0.41
CA PHE A 43 -6.09 1.89 -0.35
C PHE A 43 -6.49 2.90 -1.42
N TRP A 44 -6.27 4.17 -1.07
CA TRP A 44 -6.37 5.31 -1.97
C TRP A 44 -5.04 5.47 -2.69
N ALA A 45 -5.05 5.53 -4.01
CA ALA A 45 -3.84 5.70 -4.79
C ALA A 45 -3.91 6.98 -5.60
N THR A 46 -2.82 7.72 -5.58
CA THR A 46 -2.52 8.82 -6.49
C THR A 46 -1.34 8.42 -7.36
N LEU A 47 -0.78 9.34 -8.14
CA LEU A 47 0.37 9.05 -9.00
C LEU A 47 1.60 8.58 -8.22
N THR A 48 1.78 9.06 -6.98
CA THR A 48 3.00 8.81 -6.21
C THR A 48 2.77 8.24 -4.84
N CYS A 49 1.54 8.27 -4.34
CA CYS A 49 1.23 7.96 -2.94
C CYS A 49 0.04 7.03 -2.81
N ALA A 50 0.02 6.30 -1.71
CA ALA A 50 -1.10 5.44 -1.37
C ALA A 50 -1.31 5.42 0.14
N THR A 51 -2.55 5.50 0.58
CA THR A 51 -2.93 5.39 1.99
C THR A 51 -4.11 4.45 2.15
N GLY A 52 -4.08 3.63 3.16
CA GLY A 52 -5.17 2.70 3.41
C GLY A 52 -4.90 1.74 4.54
N GLY A 53 -5.29 0.50 4.35
CA GLY A 53 -5.09 -0.53 5.35
C GLY A 53 -5.48 -1.91 4.85
N TYR A 54 -5.23 -2.88 5.70
CA TYR A 54 -5.65 -4.25 5.44
C TYR A 54 -6.08 -4.93 6.73
N TYR A 55 -6.75 -6.04 6.60
CA TYR A 55 -7.09 -6.86 7.74
C TYR A 55 -7.01 -8.34 7.36
N TYR A 56 -6.68 -9.16 8.35
CA TYR A 56 -6.77 -10.61 8.20
C TYR A 56 -8.24 -11.02 8.28
N VAL A 57 -8.69 -11.82 7.31
CA VAL A 57 -10.07 -12.27 7.24
C VAL A 57 -10.49 -12.99 8.53
N SER A 58 -9.58 -13.78 9.12
CA SER A 58 -9.83 -14.48 10.38
C SER A 58 -10.08 -13.55 11.57
N GLN A 59 -9.59 -12.32 11.52
CA GLN A 59 -9.75 -11.34 12.60
C GLN A 59 -10.86 -10.33 12.36
N GLY A 60 -11.32 -10.19 11.12
CA GLY A 60 -12.43 -9.32 10.74
C GLY A 60 -12.07 -7.88 10.46
N LYS A 61 -13.01 -7.16 9.83
CA LYS A 61 -12.84 -5.76 9.38
C LYS A 61 -12.47 -4.78 10.48
N ASN A 62 -12.86 -5.05 11.72
CA ASN A 62 -12.61 -4.12 12.83
C ASN A 62 -11.16 -4.13 13.31
N LYS A 63 -10.38 -5.08 12.84
CA LYS A 63 -8.95 -5.19 13.13
C LYS A 63 -8.08 -4.70 11.97
N LYS A 64 -8.46 -3.57 11.37
CA LYS A 64 -7.74 -3.00 10.24
C LYS A 64 -6.38 -2.44 10.67
N ILE A 65 -5.37 -2.79 9.88
CA ILE A 65 -3.98 -2.35 10.09
C ILE A 65 -3.68 -1.26 9.07
N LYS A 66 -3.17 -0.13 9.55
CA LYS A 66 -2.89 1.04 8.71
C LYS A 66 -1.69 0.81 7.81
N LEU A 67 -1.84 1.25 6.56
CA LEU A 67 -0.77 1.26 5.56
C LEU A 67 -0.58 2.67 5.02
N GLU A 68 0.68 3.06 4.87
CA GLU A 68 1.07 4.24 4.13
C GLU A 68 2.12 3.85 3.11
N GLY A 69 1.94 4.27 1.88
CA GLY A 69 2.80 3.82 0.82
C GLY A 69 3.00 4.84 -0.28
N GLN A 70 3.87 4.46 -1.19
CA GLN A 70 4.24 5.27 -2.34
C GLN A 70 4.72 4.39 -3.47
N MET A 71 4.75 4.94 -4.67
CA MET A 71 5.53 4.40 -5.76
C MET A 71 7.00 4.46 -5.34
N ASP A 72 7.72 3.38 -5.48
CA ASP A 72 9.14 3.32 -5.10
C ASP A 72 9.98 4.09 -6.11
N LEU A 73 10.22 5.37 -5.83
CA LEU A 73 10.95 6.28 -6.70
C LEU A 73 12.45 6.00 -6.73
N ASP A 74 12.98 5.34 -5.70
CA ASP A 74 14.40 4.98 -5.61
C ASP A 74 14.72 3.66 -6.28
N CYS A 75 13.72 2.97 -6.77
CA CYS A 75 13.86 1.70 -7.46
C CYS A 75 13.94 1.92 -8.97
N GLU A 76 14.76 1.15 -9.67
CA GLU A 76 14.79 1.13 -11.13
C GLU A 76 13.46 0.65 -11.73
N GLU A 77 12.63 0.02 -10.91
CA GLU A 77 11.33 -0.49 -11.29
C GLU A 77 10.23 0.49 -10.92
N ASP A 78 9.54 1.03 -11.91
CA ASP A 78 8.45 1.99 -11.74
C ASP A 78 7.09 1.33 -11.49
N ASN A 79 7.03 0.02 -11.49
CA ASN A 79 5.81 -0.78 -11.30
C ASN A 79 5.72 -1.41 -9.90
N VAL A 80 6.33 -0.78 -8.92
CA VAL A 80 6.36 -1.27 -7.54
C VAL A 80 5.65 -0.30 -6.62
N TRP A 81 4.77 -0.83 -5.80
CA TRP A 81 4.22 -0.12 -4.66
C TRP A 81 4.91 -0.58 -3.38
N HIS A 82 5.31 0.39 -2.60
CA HIS A 82 5.88 0.18 -1.28
C HIS A 82 4.91 0.69 -0.23
N PHE A 83 4.50 -0.18 0.70
CA PHE A 83 3.65 0.21 1.83
C PHE A 83 4.35 -0.08 3.13
N ASP A 84 4.34 0.89 4.02
CA ASP A 84 4.76 0.70 5.40
C ASP A 84 3.55 0.42 6.28
N GLU A 85 3.69 -0.58 7.12
CA GLU A 85 2.69 -0.97 8.10
C GLU A 85 2.98 -0.31 9.43
N GLU A 86 1.94 0.29 10.02
CA GLU A 86 2.04 0.97 11.30
C GLU A 86 1.03 0.37 12.27
N ILE A 87 1.52 0.00 13.46
CA ILE A 87 0.69 -0.48 14.56
C ILE A 87 1.01 0.34 15.79
N ASN A 88 -0.01 0.99 16.37
CA ASN A 88 0.13 1.85 17.55
C ASN A 88 1.20 2.95 17.38
N GLY A 89 1.26 3.54 16.18
CA GLY A 89 2.21 4.60 15.90
C GLY A 89 3.64 4.12 15.61
N LYS A 90 3.86 2.81 15.52
CA LYS A 90 5.18 2.22 15.27
C LYS A 90 5.20 1.43 13.97
N TRP A 91 6.30 1.57 13.25
CA TRP A 91 6.56 0.73 12.07
C TRP A 91 6.62 -0.74 12.48
N ASN A 92 5.87 -1.58 11.78
CA ASN A 92 5.75 -3.00 12.10
C ASN A 92 6.09 -3.92 10.94
N GLY A 93 6.22 -3.41 9.75
CA GLY A 93 6.53 -4.21 8.57
C GLY A 93 6.31 -3.42 7.30
N MET A 94 6.52 -4.10 6.18
CA MET A 94 6.32 -3.46 4.89
C MET A 94 5.84 -4.44 3.83
N PHE A 95 5.12 -3.91 2.85
CA PHE A 95 4.77 -4.61 1.61
C PHE A 95 5.58 -4.01 0.47
N ARG A 96 6.01 -4.87 -0.42
CA ARG A 96 6.57 -4.47 -1.71
C ARG A 96 5.82 -5.27 -2.77
N LEU A 97 4.98 -4.57 -3.53
CA LEU A 97 4.02 -5.19 -4.45
C LEU A 97 4.31 -4.75 -5.87
N LYS A 98 4.35 -5.71 -6.78
CA LYS A 98 4.59 -5.48 -8.20
C LYS A 98 3.34 -5.77 -9.00
N TRP A 99 3.08 -4.91 -10.00
CA TRP A 99 2.11 -5.20 -11.05
C TRP A 99 2.82 -5.33 -12.41
N ASP A 100 2.11 -5.90 -13.37
CA ASP A 100 2.66 -6.11 -14.71
C ASP A 100 2.94 -4.78 -15.41
N ARG A 101 4.16 -4.58 -15.91
CA ARG A 101 4.55 -3.37 -16.63
C ARG A 101 3.83 -3.17 -17.95
N SER A 102 3.30 -4.24 -18.55
CA SER A 102 2.54 -4.14 -19.81
C SER A 102 1.20 -3.44 -19.63
N THR A 103 0.75 -3.26 -18.38
CA THR A 103 -0.48 -2.56 -18.03
C THR A 103 -0.17 -1.43 -17.05
N ASP A 104 -1.02 -0.40 -17.02
CA ASP A 104 -0.93 0.61 -15.97
C ASP A 104 -1.53 0.06 -14.66
N ALA A 105 -1.24 0.76 -13.56
CA ALA A 105 -1.70 0.34 -12.22
C ALA A 105 -3.23 0.24 -12.13
N TYR A 106 -3.95 1.02 -12.92
CA TYR A 106 -5.41 1.05 -12.91
C TYR A 106 -6.04 -0.14 -13.62
N ARG A 107 -5.33 -0.75 -14.57
CA ARG A 107 -5.82 -1.90 -15.35
C ARG A 107 -5.40 -3.22 -14.75
N ASN A 108 -4.40 -3.22 -13.90
CA ASN A 108 -3.83 -4.44 -13.36
C ASN A 108 -4.74 -5.06 -12.31
N LYS A 109 -5.15 -6.31 -12.54
CA LYS A 109 -5.98 -7.08 -11.61
C LYS A 109 -5.17 -7.90 -10.63
N TYR A 110 -3.93 -8.21 -10.96
CA TYR A 110 -3.10 -9.10 -10.18
C TYR A 110 -1.86 -8.37 -9.73
N VAL A 111 -1.59 -8.46 -8.47
CA VAL A 111 -0.42 -7.86 -7.85
C VAL A 111 0.20 -8.92 -6.95
N GLU A 112 1.51 -9.06 -7.03
CA GLU A 112 2.22 -9.99 -6.17
C GLU A 112 3.51 -9.38 -5.67
N GLY A 113 4.01 -9.89 -4.56
CA GLY A 113 5.24 -9.39 -3.98
C GLY A 113 5.55 -10.03 -2.65
N MET A 114 6.02 -9.22 -1.73
CA MET A 114 6.54 -9.68 -0.46
C MET A 114 6.06 -8.79 0.68
N TYR A 115 5.74 -9.43 1.79
CA TYR A 115 5.58 -8.77 3.09
C TYR A 115 6.77 -9.13 3.97
N VAL A 116 7.38 -8.14 4.59
CA VAL A 116 8.49 -8.31 5.53
C VAL A 116 8.08 -7.75 6.87
N ASN A 117 8.07 -8.58 7.92
CA ASN A 117 7.70 -8.11 9.25
C ASN A 117 8.87 -7.41 9.95
N ALA A 118 8.61 -6.85 11.13
CA ALA A 118 9.61 -6.12 11.90
C ALA A 118 10.81 -6.97 12.32
N LYS A 119 10.66 -8.29 12.33
CA LYS A 119 11.73 -9.25 12.64
C LYS A 119 12.52 -9.66 11.40
N GLY A 120 12.16 -9.13 10.23
CA GLY A 120 12.81 -9.47 8.95
C GLY A 120 12.30 -10.74 8.30
N LYS A 121 11.27 -11.38 8.85
CA LYS A 121 10.68 -12.57 8.25
C LYS A 121 9.85 -12.19 7.02
N ARG A 122 10.00 -12.95 5.94
CA ARG A 122 9.40 -12.69 4.64
C ARG A 122 8.27 -13.65 4.34
N TYR A 123 7.20 -13.11 3.75
CA TYR A 123 6.04 -13.90 3.32
C TYR A 123 5.64 -13.47 1.92
N PRO A 124 5.36 -14.40 1.01
CA PRO A 124 4.85 -14.05 -0.30
C PRO A 124 3.45 -13.47 -0.20
N VAL A 125 3.16 -12.47 -1.04
CA VAL A 125 1.87 -11.80 -1.11
C VAL A 125 1.32 -11.96 -2.51
N ARG A 126 0.06 -12.37 -2.61
CA ARG A 126 -0.68 -12.47 -3.86
C ARG A 126 -2.04 -11.82 -3.68
N LEU A 127 -2.34 -10.85 -4.53
CA LEU A 127 -3.57 -10.08 -4.41
C LEU A 127 -4.29 -10.04 -5.76
N THR A 128 -5.62 -10.10 -5.70
CA THR A 128 -6.49 -9.88 -6.84
C THR A 128 -7.37 -8.67 -6.56
N ARG A 129 -7.41 -7.74 -7.49
CA ARG A 129 -8.30 -6.59 -7.35
C ARG A 129 -9.74 -7.04 -7.54
N VAL A 130 -10.57 -6.72 -6.57
CA VAL A 130 -12.00 -7.07 -6.58
C VAL A 130 -12.89 -5.86 -6.74
N ASP A 131 -12.37 -4.66 -6.50
CA ASP A 131 -13.11 -3.42 -6.69
C ASP A 131 -12.18 -2.25 -6.97
N MET A 132 -12.71 -1.24 -7.65
CA MET A 132 -12.02 0.00 -7.93
C MET A 132 -13.06 1.12 -7.98
N ILE A 133 -12.93 2.07 -7.06
CA ILE A 133 -13.87 3.19 -6.94
C ILE A 133 -13.12 4.46 -7.33
N ALA A 134 -13.49 5.03 -8.48
CA ALA A 134 -12.91 6.28 -8.94
C ALA A 134 -13.64 7.46 -8.30
N ASN A 135 -12.85 8.44 -7.87
CA ASN A 135 -13.34 9.73 -7.38
C ASN A 135 -14.33 9.62 -6.22
N PRO A 136 -13.92 9.06 -5.10
CA PRO A 136 -14.77 8.74 -3.96
C PRO A 136 -15.28 9.94 -3.18
N ASP A 137 -14.78 11.13 -3.42
CA ASP A 137 -15.33 12.37 -2.86
C ASP A 137 -16.76 12.63 -3.34
N HIS A 138 -17.18 11.88 -4.33
CA HIS A 138 -18.54 11.94 -4.86
C HIS A 138 -19.44 10.83 -4.33
N ILE A 139 -18.95 10.06 -3.38
CA ILE A 139 -19.72 8.98 -2.75
C ILE A 139 -20.22 9.42 -1.39
#